data_57a4d63c61ba2a1d1bec9e33cd507d56
#
_entry.id   57a4d63c61ba2a1d1bec9e33cd507d56
#
_cell.length_a   1.000
_cell.length_b   1.000
_cell.length_c   1.000
_cell.angle_alpha   90.00
_cell.angle_beta   90.00
_cell.angle_gamma   90.00
#
_symmetry.space_group_name_H-M   'P 1'
#
loop_
_entity.id
_entity.type
_entity.pdbx_description
1 polymer ?
#
loop_
_entity_poly.entity_id
_entity_poly.type
_entity_poly.pdbx_seq_one_letter_code
_entity_poly.pdbx_strand_id
1 'polypeptide(L)'
;QIKDLVNEHGCSNLKLAVDKPMIHGLRALEAVGFEVFPGEEVTEKARSIKGTDEILAMKAACYSCEQAVFQMESFARENIPLGNVSEDDVWAVLHAENIKRGGEWIETRLLASGPRTNPWFQECGPRIIKENEIISFDTDLIGAYGICCDISRSWWIGDFAPPSDMIYAMQHGVEHIQTNMEMLKPGVSINELVANCHVLDKDFQDQKYGCLMHGVGLCDEWPLVAYPDKHVRGAFDYELEPGMALCVEALVSPKNGNFSIK
;
A
#
# COMPACT_ATOMS: atom_id res chain seq x y z
N GLN A 1 23.60 27.86 -3.54
CA GLN A 1 23.81 26.58 -4.21
C GLN A 1 22.73 26.30 -5.26
N ILE A 2 21.43 26.10 -4.88
CA ILE A 2 20.35 25.81 -5.87
C ILE A 2 20.24 26.90 -6.92
N LYS A 3 20.27 28.18 -6.51
CA LYS A 3 20.22 29.30 -7.45
C LYS A 3 21.46 29.35 -8.37
N ASP A 4 22.62 29.00 -7.87
CA ASP A 4 23.85 28.95 -8.66
C ASP A 4 23.76 27.84 -9.72
N LEU A 5 23.28 26.65 -9.34
CA LEU A 5 23.03 25.54 -10.28
C LEU A 5 22.01 25.89 -11.37
N VAL A 6 20.90 26.55 -10.98
CA VAL A 6 19.87 27.00 -11.94
C VAL A 6 20.46 27.99 -12.94
N ASN A 7 21.31 28.93 -12.48
CA ASN A 7 22.01 29.90 -13.35
C ASN A 7 23.05 29.22 -14.24
N GLU A 8 23.83 28.27 -13.72
CA GLU A 8 24.85 27.52 -14.46
C GLU A 8 24.24 26.69 -15.60
N HIS A 9 23.02 26.17 -15.38
CA HIS A 9 22.27 25.41 -16.40
C HIS A 9 21.47 26.30 -17.38
N GLY A 10 21.69 27.62 -17.33
CA GLY A 10 21.11 28.56 -18.28
C GLY A 10 19.60 28.77 -18.15
N CYS A 11 19.02 28.47 -17.01
CA CYS A 11 17.60 28.73 -16.75
C CYS A 11 17.36 30.24 -16.62
N SER A 12 16.48 30.77 -17.47
CA SER A 12 16.20 32.23 -17.55
C SER A 12 15.14 32.72 -16.56
N ASN A 13 14.49 31.82 -15.84
CA ASN A 13 13.47 32.17 -14.86
C ASN A 13 13.79 31.54 -13.49
N LEU A 14 13.24 32.12 -12.44
CA LEU A 14 13.37 31.64 -11.07
C LEU A 14 12.12 30.89 -10.60
N LYS A 15 11.42 30.21 -11.50
CA LYS A 15 10.29 29.34 -11.16
C LYS A 15 10.83 27.95 -10.83
N LEU A 16 10.44 27.43 -9.68
CA LEU A 16 10.90 26.13 -9.17
C LEU A 16 9.73 25.33 -8.64
N ALA A 17 9.49 24.16 -9.23
CA ALA A 17 8.55 23.19 -8.68
C ALA A 17 9.31 22.30 -7.66
N VAL A 18 8.72 22.14 -6.47
CA VAL A 18 9.33 21.39 -5.36
C VAL A 18 8.30 20.43 -4.77
N ASP A 19 8.72 19.19 -4.57
CA ASP A 19 7.91 18.19 -3.90
C ASP A 19 8.13 18.28 -2.37
N LYS A 20 7.04 18.48 -1.63
CA LYS A 20 6.95 18.46 -0.15
C LYS A 20 8.12 19.15 0.60
N PRO A 21 8.44 20.43 0.33
CA PRO A 21 9.51 21.08 1.04
C PRO A 21 9.14 21.37 2.50
N MET A 22 10.08 21.26 3.40
CA MET A 22 9.91 21.79 4.75
C MET A 22 9.77 23.33 4.71
N ILE A 23 9.00 23.90 5.65
CA ILE A 23 8.71 25.35 5.71
C ILE A 23 9.98 26.21 5.64
N HIS A 24 11.04 25.81 6.35
CA HIS A 24 12.31 26.53 6.31
C HIS A 24 12.99 26.47 4.93
N GLY A 25 12.90 25.33 4.26
CA GLY A 25 13.41 25.16 2.89
C GLY A 25 12.64 26.04 1.90
N LEU A 26 11.30 26.02 1.97
CA LEU A 26 10.45 26.88 1.15
C LEU A 26 10.83 28.37 1.32
N ARG A 27 10.87 28.85 2.54
CA ARG A 27 11.22 30.25 2.83
C ARG A 27 12.63 30.62 2.39
N ALA A 28 13.59 29.69 2.48
CA ALA A 28 14.96 29.93 2.02
C ALA A 28 15.02 30.04 0.48
N LEU A 29 14.21 29.27 -0.25
CA LEU A 29 14.08 29.38 -1.71
C LEU A 29 13.45 30.71 -2.11
N GLU A 30 12.36 31.10 -1.47
CA GLU A 30 11.68 32.37 -1.71
C GLU A 30 12.63 33.57 -1.39
N ALA A 31 13.37 33.50 -0.31
CA ALA A 31 14.30 34.56 0.11
C ALA A 31 15.43 34.82 -0.90
N VAL A 32 15.82 33.81 -1.69
CA VAL A 32 16.80 33.97 -2.78
C VAL A 32 16.17 34.30 -4.13
N GLY A 33 14.84 34.50 -4.16
CA GLY A 33 14.08 35.00 -5.30
C GLY A 33 13.42 33.95 -6.15
N PHE A 34 13.28 32.69 -5.71
CA PHE A 34 12.49 31.71 -6.42
C PHE A 34 10.97 31.95 -6.20
N GLU A 35 10.23 31.79 -7.26
CA GLU A 35 8.77 31.57 -7.22
C GLU A 35 8.55 30.05 -7.15
N VAL A 36 8.05 29.56 -6.00
CA VAL A 36 7.97 28.12 -5.71
C VAL A 36 6.56 27.62 -5.98
N PHE A 37 6.48 26.49 -6.68
CA PHE A 37 5.24 25.80 -7.05
C PHE A 37 5.23 24.39 -6.49
N PRO A 38 4.04 23.78 -6.27
CA PRO A 38 3.94 22.35 -6.00
C PRO A 38 4.52 21.54 -7.17
N GLY A 39 5.47 20.66 -6.88
CA GLY A 39 6.13 19.79 -7.86
C GLY A 39 5.66 18.33 -7.81
N GLU A 40 4.88 17.98 -6.80
CA GLU A 40 4.46 16.60 -6.53
C GLU A 40 3.81 15.93 -7.74
N GLU A 41 2.83 16.56 -8.36
CA GLU A 41 2.15 16.01 -9.54
C GLU A 41 3.11 15.69 -10.69
N VAL A 42 4.10 16.53 -10.93
CA VAL A 42 5.09 16.34 -12.00
C VAL A 42 5.99 15.16 -11.71
N THR A 43 6.47 15.04 -10.47
CA THR A 43 7.34 13.92 -10.04
C THR A 43 6.57 12.61 -9.99
N GLU A 44 5.35 12.60 -9.48
CA GLU A 44 4.47 11.44 -9.45
C GLU A 44 4.17 10.93 -10.88
N LYS A 45 3.78 11.81 -11.80
CA LYS A 45 3.54 11.44 -13.20
C LYS A 45 4.81 10.94 -13.89
N ALA A 46 5.95 11.54 -13.63
CA ALA A 46 7.22 11.14 -14.24
C ALA A 46 7.63 9.70 -13.86
N ARG A 47 7.31 9.24 -12.66
CA ARG A 47 7.66 7.91 -12.18
C ARG A 47 6.53 6.87 -12.28
N SER A 48 5.32 7.29 -12.66
CA SER A 48 4.17 6.37 -12.77
C SER A 48 4.36 5.30 -13.85
N ILE A 49 5.05 5.64 -14.94
CA ILE A 49 5.33 4.72 -16.06
C ILE A 49 6.73 4.15 -15.88
N LYS A 50 6.79 2.86 -15.57
CA LYS A 50 8.03 2.14 -15.29
C LYS A 50 8.73 1.68 -16.55
N GLY A 51 10.02 1.90 -16.60
CA GLY A 51 10.88 1.31 -17.62
C GLY A 51 11.11 -0.20 -17.43
N THR A 52 11.75 -0.83 -18.40
CA THR A 52 11.99 -2.29 -18.36
C THR A 52 12.78 -2.73 -17.14
N ASP A 53 13.81 -1.98 -16.76
CA ASP A 53 14.67 -2.31 -15.62
C ASP A 53 13.94 -2.11 -14.28
N GLU A 54 13.08 -1.09 -14.19
CA GLU A 54 12.23 -0.86 -13.03
C GLU A 54 11.20 -1.99 -12.86
N ILE A 55 10.58 -2.45 -13.95
CA ILE A 55 9.67 -3.62 -13.91
C ILE A 55 10.41 -4.89 -13.47
N LEU A 56 11.65 -5.09 -13.88
CA LEU A 56 12.45 -6.24 -13.43
C LEU A 56 12.80 -6.12 -11.93
N ALA A 57 13.15 -4.93 -11.47
CA ALA A 57 13.39 -4.65 -10.05
C ALA A 57 12.12 -4.85 -9.20
N MET A 58 10.96 -4.38 -9.68
CA MET A 58 9.66 -4.62 -9.03
C MET A 58 9.33 -6.11 -8.91
N LYS A 59 9.54 -6.89 -9.98
CA LYS A 59 9.36 -8.35 -9.93
C LYS A 59 10.25 -9.01 -8.89
N ALA A 60 11.51 -8.55 -8.77
CA ALA A 60 12.44 -9.07 -7.78
C ALA A 60 12.00 -8.70 -6.35
N ALA A 61 11.54 -7.46 -6.13
CA ALA A 61 11.01 -7.01 -4.84
C ALA A 61 9.75 -7.80 -4.45
N CYS A 62 8.79 -7.95 -5.36
CA CYS A 62 7.58 -8.75 -5.13
C CYS A 62 7.92 -10.21 -4.80
N TYR A 63 8.80 -10.84 -5.56
CA TYR A 63 9.23 -12.22 -5.26
C TYR A 63 9.86 -12.34 -3.87
N SER A 64 10.73 -11.40 -3.51
CA SER A 64 11.37 -11.39 -2.19
C SER A 64 10.37 -11.19 -1.06
N CYS A 65 9.41 -10.28 -1.26
CA CYS A 65 8.31 -10.04 -0.33
C CYS A 65 7.42 -11.29 -0.17
N GLU A 66 7.01 -11.92 -1.26
CA GLU A 66 6.22 -13.17 -1.22
C GLU A 66 6.94 -14.27 -0.45
N GLN A 67 8.26 -14.42 -0.66
CA GLN A 67 9.05 -15.39 0.09
C GLN A 67 9.15 -15.04 1.59
N ALA A 68 9.26 -13.74 1.91
CA ALA A 68 9.27 -13.28 3.30
C ALA A 68 7.92 -13.51 3.98
N VAL A 69 6.83 -13.21 3.30
CA VAL A 69 5.45 -13.47 3.75
C VAL A 69 5.21 -14.97 3.96
N PHE A 70 5.69 -15.83 3.05
CA PHE A 70 5.60 -17.28 3.21
C PHE A 70 6.34 -17.79 4.47
N GLN A 71 7.53 -17.25 4.76
CA GLN A 71 8.26 -17.61 5.98
C GLN A 71 7.54 -17.08 7.23
N MET A 72 6.96 -15.89 7.16
CA MET A 72 6.14 -15.32 8.23
C MET A 72 4.91 -16.19 8.52
N GLU A 73 4.22 -16.66 7.48
CA GLU A 73 3.08 -17.57 7.63
C GLU A 73 3.50 -18.90 8.24
N SER A 74 4.58 -19.51 7.75
CA SER A 74 5.11 -20.78 8.27
C SER A 74 5.44 -20.65 9.76
N PHE A 75 6.16 -19.58 10.13
CA PHE A 75 6.46 -19.29 11.53
C PHE A 75 5.20 -19.15 12.39
N ALA A 76 4.20 -18.39 11.90
CA ALA A 76 2.95 -18.19 12.62
C ALA A 76 2.20 -19.51 12.85
N ARG A 77 2.09 -20.35 11.81
CA ARG A 77 1.38 -21.64 11.89
C ARG A 77 2.09 -22.64 12.81
N GLU A 78 3.42 -22.65 12.82
CA GLU A 78 4.20 -23.57 13.64
C GLU A 78 4.26 -23.14 15.12
N ASN A 79 4.31 -21.85 15.41
CA ASN A 79 4.66 -21.37 16.75
C ASN A 79 3.49 -20.76 17.55
N ILE A 80 2.48 -20.22 16.91
CA ILE A 80 1.31 -19.69 17.64
C ILE A 80 0.60 -20.75 18.49
N PRO A 81 0.44 -22.02 18.04
CA PRO A 81 -0.12 -23.08 18.88
C PRO A 81 0.69 -23.38 20.16
N LEU A 82 1.94 -22.95 20.21
CA LEU A 82 2.77 -23.09 21.42
C LEU A 82 2.46 -22.05 22.52
N GLY A 83 1.69 -21.00 22.19
CA GLY A 83 1.09 -20.08 23.17
C GLY A 83 1.94 -18.88 23.59
N ASN A 84 3.09 -18.62 22.96
CA ASN A 84 4.03 -17.56 23.41
C ASN A 84 4.43 -16.60 22.28
N VAL A 85 3.74 -16.57 21.16
CA VAL A 85 4.09 -15.74 20.00
C VAL A 85 3.29 -14.44 20.06
N SER A 86 3.97 -13.32 20.03
CA SER A 86 3.39 -12.00 19.94
C SER A 86 3.24 -11.55 18.47
N GLU A 87 2.48 -10.49 18.26
CA GLU A 87 2.40 -9.84 16.94
C GLU A 87 3.78 -9.32 16.50
N ASP A 88 4.58 -8.79 17.44
CA ASP A 88 5.95 -8.35 17.17
C ASP A 88 6.85 -9.50 16.69
N ASP A 89 6.71 -10.69 17.26
CA ASP A 89 7.49 -11.87 16.86
C ASP A 89 7.19 -12.27 15.41
N VAL A 90 5.91 -12.27 15.02
CA VAL A 90 5.50 -12.59 13.65
C VAL A 90 6.02 -11.52 12.67
N TRP A 91 5.90 -10.24 13.02
CA TRP A 91 6.37 -9.15 12.19
C TRP A 91 7.89 -9.11 12.03
N ALA A 92 8.63 -9.48 13.08
CA ALA A 92 10.09 -9.56 13.04
C ALA A 92 10.60 -10.56 11.99
N VAL A 93 9.85 -11.64 11.72
CA VAL A 93 10.19 -12.60 10.66
C VAL A 93 10.17 -11.91 9.29
N LEU A 94 9.16 -11.10 8.99
CA LEU A 94 9.08 -10.35 7.72
C LEU A 94 10.31 -9.45 7.53
N HIS A 95 10.69 -8.69 8.55
CA HIS A 95 11.88 -7.84 8.51
C HIS A 95 13.16 -8.63 8.27
N ALA A 96 13.36 -9.70 9.03
CA ALA A 96 14.55 -10.54 8.89
C ALA A 96 14.64 -11.16 7.48
N GLU A 97 13.53 -11.63 6.96
CA GLU A 97 13.48 -12.26 5.64
C GLU A 97 13.63 -11.25 4.50
N ASN A 98 13.12 -10.00 4.65
CA ASN A 98 13.38 -8.92 3.71
C ASN A 98 14.87 -8.61 3.62
N ILE A 99 15.52 -8.37 4.76
CA ILE A 99 16.97 -8.08 4.83
C ILE A 99 17.80 -9.23 4.23
N LYS A 100 17.49 -10.49 4.53
CA LYS A 100 18.20 -11.66 3.97
C LYS A 100 18.15 -11.72 2.44
N ARG A 101 17.11 -11.13 1.83
CA ARG A 101 16.91 -11.11 0.37
C ARG A 101 17.34 -9.81 -0.30
N GLY A 102 18.09 -8.96 0.42
CA GLY A 102 18.61 -7.70 -0.09
C GLY A 102 17.62 -6.55 -0.06
N GLY A 103 16.51 -6.70 0.67
CA GLY A 103 15.60 -5.61 0.95
C GLY A 103 16.18 -4.62 1.96
N GLU A 104 15.54 -3.46 2.07
CA GLU A 104 16.05 -2.35 2.86
C GLU A 104 15.30 -2.21 4.19
N TRP A 105 14.03 -1.82 4.16
CA TRP A 105 13.23 -1.56 5.35
C TRP A 105 11.73 -1.77 5.06
N ILE A 106 10.88 -1.56 6.06
CA ILE A 106 9.44 -1.63 5.93
C ILE A 106 8.86 -0.35 6.51
N GLU A 107 8.01 0.36 5.76
CA GLU A 107 7.53 1.70 6.14
C GLU A 107 6.64 1.68 7.37
N THR A 108 5.88 0.61 7.53
CA THR A 108 4.90 0.46 8.62
C THR A 108 5.19 -0.80 9.43
N ARG A 109 4.34 -1.04 10.42
CA ARG A 109 4.28 -2.31 11.15
C ARG A 109 2.83 -2.82 11.22
N LEU A 110 2.12 -2.66 10.10
CA LEU A 110 0.70 -2.98 10.00
C LEU A 110 0.46 -4.49 10.08
N LEU A 111 0.35 -4.98 11.30
CA LEU A 111 -0.10 -6.32 11.63
C LEU A 111 -0.90 -6.28 12.92
N ALA A 112 -2.07 -6.88 12.89
CA ALA A 112 -2.92 -7.06 14.05
C ALA A 112 -3.52 -8.47 14.09
N SER A 113 -3.93 -8.92 15.26
CA SER A 113 -4.51 -10.24 15.48
C SER A 113 -5.83 -10.19 16.24
N GLY A 114 -6.70 -11.13 15.94
CA GLY A 114 -8.02 -11.26 16.57
C GLY A 114 -8.82 -9.96 16.52
N PRO A 115 -9.44 -9.52 17.62
CA PRO A 115 -10.29 -8.32 17.62
C PRO A 115 -9.52 -7.02 17.36
N ARG A 116 -8.19 -7.00 17.46
CA ARG A 116 -7.39 -5.81 17.09
C ARG A 116 -7.33 -5.55 15.58
N THR A 117 -7.72 -6.50 14.74
CA THR A 117 -7.80 -6.26 13.30
C THR A 117 -8.90 -5.27 12.92
N ASN A 118 -9.89 -5.03 13.79
CA ASN A 118 -10.95 -4.04 13.58
C ASN A 118 -11.03 -3.06 14.78
N PRO A 119 -10.85 -1.74 14.60
CA PRO A 119 -10.59 -1.07 13.32
C PRO A 119 -9.20 -1.34 12.76
N TRP A 120 -9.08 -1.32 11.45
CA TRP A 120 -7.82 -1.47 10.73
C TRP A 120 -6.82 -0.32 11.04
N PHE A 121 -5.59 -0.41 10.58
CA PHE A 121 -4.45 0.47 10.88
C PHE A 121 -3.87 0.34 12.29
N GLN A 122 -3.88 -0.88 12.82
CA GLN A 122 -3.18 -1.19 14.08
C GLN A 122 -1.79 -1.72 13.77
N GLU A 123 -0.76 -1.11 14.34
CA GLU A 123 0.58 -1.67 14.30
C GLU A 123 0.74 -2.86 15.23
N CYS A 124 1.68 -3.74 14.93
CA CYS A 124 2.01 -4.88 15.79
C CYS A 124 2.51 -4.43 17.16
N GLY A 125 2.35 -5.29 18.14
CA GLY A 125 2.72 -5.04 19.51
C GLY A 125 2.97 -6.34 20.29
N PRO A 126 3.15 -6.24 21.61
CA PRO A 126 3.45 -7.38 22.48
C PRO A 126 2.24 -8.30 22.77
N ARG A 127 1.11 -8.11 22.09
CA ARG A 127 -0.06 -8.97 22.26
C ARG A 127 0.30 -10.39 21.83
N ILE A 128 0.07 -11.35 22.74
CA ILE A 128 0.20 -12.77 22.42
C ILE A 128 -1.00 -13.19 21.56
N ILE A 129 -0.72 -13.73 20.39
CA ILE A 129 -1.70 -14.23 19.43
C ILE A 129 -2.25 -15.56 19.97
N LYS A 130 -3.55 -15.76 19.84
CA LYS A 130 -4.19 -17.00 20.26
C LYS A 130 -4.50 -17.89 19.06
N GLU A 131 -4.59 -19.19 19.31
CA GLU A 131 -5.18 -20.09 18.33
C GLU A 131 -6.65 -19.73 18.05
N ASN A 132 -7.07 -20.04 16.84
CA ASN A 132 -8.41 -19.76 16.34
C ASN A 132 -8.72 -18.25 16.33
N GLU A 133 -7.71 -17.47 15.96
CA GLU A 133 -7.82 -16.04 15.67
C GLU A 133 -7.33 -15.74 14.25
N ILE A 134 -7.84 -14.64 13.71
CA ILE A 134 -7.35 -14.07 12.46
C ILE A 134 -6.09 -13.24 12.72
N ILE A 135 -5.17 -13.26 11.76
CA ILE A 135 -4.08 -12.30 11.63
C ILE A 135 -4.28 -11.59 10.30
N SER A 136 -4.27 -10.27 10.30
CA SER A 136 -4.30 -9.45 9.09
C SER A 136 -3.10 -8.50 9.10
N PHE A 137 -2.47 -8.32 7.93
CA PHE A 137 -1.30 -7.46 7.81
C PHE A 137 -1.21 -6.82 6.42
N ASP A 138 -0.39 -5.78 6.34
CA ASP A 138 -0.07 -5.02 5.14
C ASP A 138 1.42 -4.70 5.15
N THR A 139 2.11 -4.85 4.01
CA THR A 139 3.57 -4.86 4.10
C THR A 139 4.23 -3.50 3.91
N ASP A 140 3.82 -2.66 2.97
CA ASP A 140 4.55 -1.43 2.60
C ASP A 140 6.08 -1.64 2.59
N LEU A 141 6.50 -2.77 2.02
CA LEU A 141 7.86 -3.28 2.17
C LEU A 141 8.77 -2.70 1.09
N ILE A 142 9.87 -2.08 1.50
CA ILE A 142 10.92 -1.64 0.58
C ILE A 142 11.91 -2.77 0.38
N GLY A 143 11.80 -3.39 -0.79
CA GLY A 143 12.65 -4.49 -1.21
C GLY A 143 13.99 -4.06 -1.78
N ALA A 144 14.65 -4.96 -2.47
CA ALA A 144 15.91 -4.67 -3.16
C ALA A 144 15.73 -3.53 -4.18
N TYR A 145 16.76 -2.72 -4.32
CA TYR A 145 16.80 -1.54 -5.20
C TYR A 145 15.87 -0.38 -4.78
N GLY A 146 15.40 -0.35 -3.53
CA GLY A 146 14.50 0.69 -3.03
C GLY A 146 13.08 0.63 -3.64
N ILE A 147 12.67 -0.50 -4.17
CA ILE A 147 11.35 -0.68 -4.78
C ILE A 147 10.35 -1.15 -3.72
N CYS A 148 9.24 -0.44 -3.63
CA CYS A 148 8.12 -0.80 -2.78
C CYS A 148 7.38 -2.03 -3.30
N CYS A 149 7.02 -2.90 -2.39
CA CYS A 149 6.12 -4.02 -2.63
C CYS A 149 5.08 -4.05 -1.51
N ASP A 150 3.86 -3.73 -1.89
CA ASP A 150 2.72 -3.70 -1.00
C ASP A 150 1.88 -4.96 -1.20
N ILE A 151 1.88 -5.85 -0.20
CA ILE A 151 1.16 -7.11 -0.18
C ILE A 151 0.45 -7.25 1.15
N SER A 152 -0.86 -7.39 1.10
CA SER A 152 -1.68 -7.69 2.27
C SER A 152 -2.17 -9.14 2.27
N ARG A 153 -2.32 -9.71 3.44
CA ARG A 153 -2.94 -11.04 3.63
C ARG A 153 -3.66 -11.11 4.96
N SER A 154 -4.66 -11.97 4.99
CA SER A 154 -5.31 -12.36 6.24
C SER A 154 -5.28 -13.87 6.38
N TRP A 155 -4.85 -14.35 7.55
CA TRP A 155 -4.74 -15.77 7.86
C TRP A 155 -5.55 -16.13 9.09
N TRP A 156 -6.24 -17.25 9.00
CA TRP A 156 -6.80 -17.93 10.18
C TRP A 156 -5.78 -18.94 10.69
N ILE A 157 -5.45 -18.85 11.98
CA ILE A 157 -4.47 -19.73 12.62
C ILE A 157 -5.19 -20.56 13.68
N GLY A 158 -5.30 -21.86 13.45
CA GLY A 158 -5.90 -22.81 14.39
C GLY A 158 -6.58 -23.99 13.68
N ASP A 159 -7.01 -24.95 14.49
CA ASP A 159 -7.59 -26.21 14.00
C ASP A 159 -9.09 -26.13 13.71
N PHE A 160 -9.80 -25.14 14.29
CA PHE A 160 -11.21 -24.94 14.02
C PHE A 160 -11.43 -24.16 12.73
N ALA A 161 -12.52 -24.42 12.05
CA ALA A 161 -12.91 -23.63 10.89
C ALA A 161 -13.18 -22.17 11.29
N PRO A 162 -12.79 -21.20 10.43
CA PRO A 162 -13.13 -19.79 10.68
C PRO A 162 -14.67 -19.61 10.75
N PRO A 163 -15.16 -18.61 11.47
CA PRO A 163 -16.58 -18.25 11.48
C PRO A 163 -17.12 -17.97 10.07
N SER A 164 -18.38 -18.28 9.83
CA SER A 164 -18.99 -18.17 8.51
C SER A 164 -19.06 -16.74 7.96
N ASP A 165 -19.20 -15.76 8.84
CA ASP A 165 -19.16 -14.34 8.50
C ASP A 165 -17.76 -13.88 8.07
N MET A 166 -16.72 -14.46 8.66
CA MET A 166 -15.33 -14.21 8.26
C MET A 166 -15.02 -14.86 6.91
N ILE A 167 -15.50 -16.08 6.65
CA ILE A 167 -15.40 -16.73 5.33
C ILE A 167 -16.09 -15.88 4.27
N TYR A 168 -17.31 -15.40 4.56
CA TYR A 168 -18.07 -14.53 3.67
C TYR A 168 -17.31 -13.23 3.36
N ALA A 169 -16.75 -12.59 4.39
CA ALA A 169 -15.96 -11.38 4.23
C ALA A 169 -14.71 -11.62 3.36
N MET A 170 -14.01 -12.75 3.55
CA MET A 170 -12.86 -13.13 2.73
C MET A 170 -13.24 -13.33 1.27
N GLN A 171 -14.33 -14.08 1.00
CA GLN A 171 -14.83 -14.28 -0.35
C GLN A 171 -15.18 -12.96 -1.03
N HIS A 172 -15.81 -12.07 -0.29
CA HIS A 172 -16.19 -10.74 -0.79
C HIS A 172 -14.97 -9.86 -1.08
N GLY A 173 -13.93 -9.92 -0.24
CA GLY A 173 -12.65 -9.25 -0.48
C GLY A 173 -11.94 -9.76 -1.74
N VAL A 174 -11.90 -11.08 -1.93
CA VAL A 174 -11.32 -11.70 -3.14
C VAL A 174 -12.09 -11.26 -4.40
N GLU A 175 -13.44 -11.29 -4.36
CA GLU A 175 -14.27 -10.82 -5.45
C GLU A 175 -14.03 -9.34 -5.77
N HIS A 176 -13.90 -8.52 -4.74
CA HIS A 176 -13.60 -7.08 -4.88
C HIS A 176 -12.28 -6.84 -5.62
N ILE A 177 -11.21 -7.52 -5.21
CA ILE A 177 -9.91 -7.42 -5.86
C ILE A 177 -9.98 -7.91 -7.30
N GLN A 178 -10.51 -9.10 -7.54
CA GLN A 178 -10.56 -9.70 -8.87
C GLN A 178 -11.36 -8.85 -9.86
N THR A 179 -12.55 -8.38 -9.46
CA THR A 179 -13.40 -7.55 -10.31
C THR A 179 -12.71 -6.22 -10.65
N ASN A 180 -12.06 -5.58 -9.66
CA ASN A 180 -11.35 -4.32 -9.89
C ASN A 180 -10.08 -4.52 -10.75
N MET A 181 -9.36 -5.63 -10.59
CA MET A 181 -8.20 -5.95 -11.43
C MET A 181 -8.57 -6.14 -12.90
N GLU A 182 -9.72 -6.74 -13.21
CA GLU A 182 -10.17 -6.98 -14.59
C GLU A 182 -10.39 -5.68 -15.38
N MET A 183 -10.62 -4.56 -14.70
CA MET A 183 -10.78 -3.25 -15.31
C MET A 183 -9.47 -2.58 -15.70
N LEU A 184 -8.32 -3.03 -15.19
CA LEU A 184 -7.02 -2.42 -15.41
C LEU A 184 -6.53 -2.70 -16.82
N LYS A 185 -6.78 -1.76 -17.72
CA LYS A 185 -6.36 -1.82 -19.13
C LYS A 185 -5.86 -0.45 -19.59
N PRO A 186 -4.85 -0.40 -20.46
CA PRO A 186 -4.43 0.86 -21.06
C PRO A 186 -5.60 1.60 -21.73
N GLY A 187 -5.68 2.90 -21.53
CA GLY A 187 -6.74 3.77 -22.05
C GLY A 187 -8.00 3.87 -21.17
N VAL A 188 -8.10 3.11 -20.07
CA VAL A 188 -9.20 3.27 -19.10
C VAL A 188 -8.91 4.47 -18.23
N SER A 189 -9.87 5.39 -18.11
CA SER A 189 -9.74 6.57 -17.27
C SER A 189 -9.98 6.27 -15.79
N ILE A 190 -9.41 7.10 -14.91
CA ILE A 190 -9.69 7.01 -13.46
C ILE A 190 -11.20 7.17 -13.19
N ASN A 191 -11.88 8.05 -13.92
CA ASN A 191 -13.34 8.22 -13.78
C ASN A 191 -14.11 6.94 -14.14
N GLU A 192 -13.67 6.18 -15.16
CA GLU A 192 -14.28 4.89 -15.51
C GLU A 192 -14.02 3.82 -14.44
N LEU A 193 -12.81 3.76 -13.89
CA LEU A 193 -12.49 2.86 -12.76
C LEU A 193 -13.39 3.14 -11.57
N VAL A 194 -13.53 4.41 -11.18
CA VAL A 194 -14.39 4.84 -10.07
C VAL A 194 -15.86 4.52 -10.34
N ALA A 195 -16.35 4.76 -11.57
CA ALA A 195 -17.75 4.55 -11.92
C ALA A 195 -18.17 3.07 -11.98
N ASN A 196 -17.24 2.18 -12.31
CA ASN A 196 -17.51 0.76 -12.57
C ASN A 196 -16.90 -0.19 -11.52
N CYS A 197 -16.27 0.34 -10.46
CA CYS A 197 -15.66 -0.49 -9.44
C CYS A 197 -16.68 -1.41 -8.75
N HIS A 198 -16.19 -2.53 -8.24
CA HIS A 198 -16.99 -3.42 -7.43
C HIS A 198 -17.50 -2.71 -6.17
N VAL A 199 -18.78 -2.83 -5.90
CA VAL A 199 -19.45 -2.21 -4.74
C VAL A 199 -19.45 -3.19 -3.58
N LEU A 200 -18.81 -2.83 -2.48
CA LEU A 200 -18.85 -3.61 -1.25
C LEU A 200 -20.29 -3.66 -0.68
N ASP A 201 -20.61 -4.75 -0.01
CA ASP A 201 -21.87 -4.88 0.69
C ASP A 201 -22.08 -3.81 1.75
N LYS A 202 -23.32 -3.49 2.09
CA LYS A 202 -23.69 -2.43 3.03
C LYS A 202 -22.99 -2.56 4.39
N ASP A 203 -22.80 -3.78 4.85
CA ASP A 203 -22.18 -4.07 6.14
C ASP A 203 -20.69 -3.74 6.19
N PHE A 204 -20.05 -3.59 5.03
CA PHE A 204 -18.62 -3.27 4.88
C PHE A 204 -18.33 -1.84 4.44
N GLN A 205 -19.36 -1.06 4.04
CA GLN A 205 -19.18 0.29 3.48
C GLN A 205 -18.55 1.29 4.45
N ASP A 206 -18.86 1.18 5.74
CA ASP A 206 -18.46 2.19 6.72
C ASP A 206 -16.97 2.09 7.12
N GLN A 207 -16.38 0.92 6.94
CA GLN A 207 -15.00 0.62 7.35
C GLN A 207 -14.15 0.07 6.19
N LYS A 208 -14.52 0.42 4.95
CA LYS A 208 -13.72 0.08 3.77
C LYS A 208 -12.38 0.82 3.74
N TYR A 209 -11.46 0.35 2.93
CA TYR A 209 -10.13 0.97 2.78
C TYR A 209 -10.20 2.43 2.29
N GLY A 210 -9.07 3.11 2.36
CA GLY A 210 -8.97 4.52 1.97
C GLY A 210 -9.20 4.76 0.48
N CYS A 211 -8.77 3.82 -0.35
CA CYS A 211 -8.86 3.86 -1.81
C CYS A 211 -9.18 2.48 -2.39
N LEU A 212 -9.51 2.43 -3.67
CA LEU A 212 -9.70 1.20 -4.44
C LEU A 212 -8.38 0.60 -4.88
N MET A 213 -7.47 1.47 -5.30
CA MET A 213 -6.15 1.12 -5.78
C MET A 213 -5.26 2.36 -5.81
N HIS A 214 -3.97 2.15 -5.80
CA HIS A 214 -2.98 3.20 -5.95
C HIS A 214 -1.77 2.72 -6.77
N GLY A 215 -0.99 3.66 -7.26
CA GLY A 215 0.28 3.37 -7.91
C GLY A 215 1.30 2.85 -6.92
N VAL A 216 2.26 2.09 -7.40
CA VAL A 216 3.38 1.59 -6.60
C VAL A 216 4.67 1.65 -7.40
N GLY A 217 5.75 1.99 -6.73
CA GLY A 217 7.08 2.11 -7.33
C GLY A 217 8.15 2.29 -6.27
N LEU A 218 8.60 3.52 -6.02
CA LEU A 218 9.54 3.82 -4.93
C LEU A 218 8.85 3.90 -3.57
N CYS A 219 7.56 4.06 -3.56
CA CYS A 219 6.66 4.06 -2.40
C CYS A 219 5.26 3.79 -2.94
N ASP A 220 4.24 3.91 -2.09
CA ASP A 220 2.87 4.10 -2.54
C ASP A 220 2.77 5.45 -3.23
N GLU A 221 2.33 5.44 -4.46
CA GLU A 221 2.42 6.61 -5.33
C GLU A 221 1.18 6.80 -6.19
N TRP A 222 1.21 7.82 -7.02
CA TRP A 222 0.16 8.13 -7.98
C TRP A 222 0.13 7.08 -9.13
N PRO A 223 -1.04 6.73 -9.71
CA PRO A 223 -2.37 7.32 -9.47
C PRO A 223 -3.06 6.77 -8.22
N LEU A 224 -3.89 7.61 -7.58
CA LEU A 224 -4.78 7.20 -6.51
C LEU A 224 -6.22 7.12 -7.03
N VAL A 225 -6.83 5.94 -6.95
CA VAL A 225 -8.22 5.70 -7.36
C VAL A 225 -9.09 5.58 -6.12
N ALA A 226 -9.83 6.64 -5.83
CA ALA A 226 -10.71 6.71 -4.67
C ALA A 226 -12.00 5.91 -4.87
N TYR A 227 -12.66 5.53 -3.79
CA TYR A 227 -14.04 5.05 -3.85
C TYR A 227 -15.01 6.13 -4.38
N PRO A 228 -16.14 5.77 -5.00
CA PRO A 228 -17.08 6.72 -5.60
C PRO A 228 -17.56 7.82 -4.64
N ASP A 229 -17.74 7.51 -3.38
CA ASP A 229 -18.18 8.45 -2.33
C ASP A 229 -17.09 9.43 -1.89
N LYS A 230 -15.83 9.15 -2.21
CA LYS A 230 -14.65 9.98 -1.89
C LYS A 230 -14.03 10.62 -3.14
N HIS A 231 -14.50 10.25 -4.33
CA HIS A 231 -13.95 10.77 -5.58
C HIS A 231 -14.29 12.23 -5.78
N VAL A 232 -13.27 13.06 -6.00
CA VAL A 232 -13.42 14.47 -6.33
C VAL A 232 -13.37 14.62 -7.86
N ARG A 233 -14.50 14.96 -8.47
CA ARG A 233 -14.57 15.19 -9.91
C ARG A 233 -13.57 16.26 -10.35
N GLY A 234 -12.80 15.94 -11.39
CA GLY A 234 -11.77 16.83 -11.94
C GLY A 234 -10.43 16.81 -11.19
N ALA A 235 -10.32 16.05 -10.09
CA ALA A 235 -9.04 15.71 -9.51
C ALA A 235 -8.46 14.56 -10.32
N PHE A 236 -7.38 14.80 -11.07
CA PHE A 236 -6.60 13.78 -11.78
C PHE A 236 -7.42 12.89 -12.74
N ASP A 237 -8.16 13.52 -13.67
CA ASP A 237 -8.71 12.78 -14.80
C ASP A 237 -7.58 12.32 -15.69
N TYR A 238 -7.35 11.01 -15.72
CA TYR A 238 -6.15 10.40 -16.27
C TYR A 238 -6.46 9.00 -16.78
N GLU A 239 -5.81 8.62 -17.86
CA GLU A 239 -5.95 7.29 -18.43
C GLU A 239 -4.78 6.41 -18.00
N LEU A 240 -5.04 5.13 -17.78
CA LEU A 240 -4.01 4.15 -17.51
C LEU A 240 -3.13 3.96 -18.76
N GLU A 241 -1.82 3.95 -18.56
CA GLU A 241 -0.85 3.76 -19.61
C GLU A 241 -0.05 2.45 -19.42
N PRO A 242 0.45 1.85 -20.52
CA PRO A 242 1.37 0.70 -20.41
C PRO A 242 2.60 1.06 -19.58
N GLY A 243 2.99 0.19 -18.67
CA GLY A 243 4.12 0.43 -17.75
C GLY A 243 3.72 0.99 -16.40
N MET A 244 2.46 1.35 -16.18
CA MET A 244 1.97 1.65 -14.84
C MET A 244 1.87 0.38 -14.01
N ALA A 245 2.21 0.49 -12.74
CA ALA A 245 2.03 -0.56 -11.74
C ALA A 245 1.09 -0.05 -10.65
N LEU A 246 0.11 -0.88 -10.29
CA LEU A 246 -0.90 -0.54 -9.28
C LEU A 246 -1.07 -1.68 -8.27
N CYS A 247 -1.26 -1.33 -7.00
CA CYS A 247 -1.84 -2.18 -6.00
C CYS A 247 -3.37 -2.07 -6.06
N VAL A 248 -4.05 -3.20 -6.01
CA VAL A 248 -5.51 -3.27 -5.92
C VAL A 248 -5.86 -3.87 -4.59
N GLU A 249 -6.59 -3.12 -3.79
CA GLU A 249 -6.76 -3.43 -2.39
C GLU A 249 -8.20 -3.66 -1.98
N ALA A 250 -8.36 -4.44 -0.92
CA ALA A 250 -9.63 -4.62 -0.23
C ALA A 250 -9.43 -4.53 1.27
N LEU A 251 -10.34 -3.84 1.94
CA LEU A 251 -10.55 -3.96 3.37
C LEU A 251 -12.01 -4.27 3.61
N VAL A 252 -12.27 -5.46 4.12
CA VAL A 252 -13.63 -5.95 4.40
C VAL A 252 -13.79 -6.11 5.90
N SER A 253 -14.46 -5.13 6.50
CA SER A 253 -14.64 -5.03 7.95
C SER A 253 -16.11 -4.83 8.29
N PRO A 254 -16.74 -5.77 9.02
CA PRO A 254 -18.11 -5.56 9.49
C PRO A 254 -18.17 -4.36 10.45
N LYS A 255 -19.17 -3.49 10.28
CA LYS A 255 -19.32 -2.24 11.05
C LYS A 255 -19.21 -2.39 12.57
N ASN A 256 -19.77 -3.46 13.13
CA ASN A 256 -19.72 -3.77 14.54
C ASN A 256 -19.04 -5.12 14.80
N GLY A 257 -18.22 -5.56 13.86
CA GLY A 257 -17.49 -6.81 13.96
C GLY A 257 -16.20 -6.67 14.77
N ASN A 258 -15.61 -7.80 15.04
CA ASN A 258 -14.37 -7.94 15.79
C ASN A 258 -13.23 -8.49 14.91
N PHE A 259 -13.34 -8.31 13.59
CA PHE A 259 -12.29 -8.68 12.65
C PHE A 259 -12.29 -7.76 11.43
N SER A 260 -11.17 -7.72 10.74
CA SER A 260 -11.00 -7.15 9.39
C SER A 260 -10.21 -8.11 8.52
N ILE A 261 -10.62 -8.21 7.27
CA ILE A 261 -9.89 -8.89 6.18
C ILE A 261 -9.18 -7.80 5.37
N LYS A 262 -7.87 -7.91 5.30
CA LYS A 262 -7.02 -6.99 4.50
C LYS A 262 -6.26 -7.80 3.45
#